data_234e0397dbd2a463e2d7a96439cd60d9
#
_entry.id   234e0397dbd2a463e2d7a96439cd60d9
#
_cell.length_a   1.000
_cell.length_b   1.000
_cell.length_c   1.000
_cell.angle_alpha   90.00
_cell.angle_beta   90.00
_cell.angle_gamma   90.00
#
_symmetry.space_group_name_H-M   'P 1'
#
loop_
_entity.id
_entity.type
_entity.pdbx_description
1 polymer ?
#
loop_
_entity_poly.entity_id
_entity_poly.type
_entity_poly.pdbx_seq_one_letter_code
_entity_poly.pdbx_strand_id
1 'polypeptide(L)'
;WTTNYDFTFNQPLLQGAGVTYNRIAGPDFFDNTLGRPNFRGVLLARINADISLADFEAGVRNLVSDTEQSYWELYFAYRNLEARKAGRDSALEAWRRVHALYVEQARGGEADKEAQAREQYFFFRSEVEQALSDVYRAENRLRFMMGIAASDGRLIRPSDEPTTARIAFDWQQSLVEALSRSAELRRQKWIIKQRELELVASKNLLLPRLDAVGRWRFLGMGQDLINQNYRPYEAGGADPLFGTDAYSTLLGGKFQEWQAGAQFLMPLGFRRELATVRHHQLQLARERARLQDEELEASHALVDAIRNVDTNFALAQTNFNRRVAAERQVEAVQAAYDASTVTLDQLLDAQRRRAEAESSYYRAIVDYNRSISQLHFRKGSLLEYNGVFLAEGPWPGKAYFDAHRRARQRDASLYLDYGLSRPAVFSRGAITQNFESLGADARPVQLPPRDPATREEPTAEQLPVNPGSPSSGSPGASPAPIRQPELLPTPGTRSGT
;
A
#
# COMPACT_ATOMS: atom_id res chain seq x y z
N TRP A 1 6.32 29.77 52.55
CA TRP A 1 6.05 28.77 51.56
C TRP A 1 4.71 28.12 51.80
N THR A 2 3.94 27.90 50.69
CA THR A 2 2.68 27.14 50.72
C THR A 2 2.78 26.00 49.74
N THR A 3 2.42 24.83 50.18
CA THR A 3 2.34 23.60 49.36
C THR A 3 0.94 23.00 49.50
N ASN A 4 0.44 22.35 48.44
CA ASN A 4 -0.84 21.69 48.47
C ASN A 4 -0.87 20.40 47.66
N TYR A 5 -1.59 19.43 48.18
CA TYR A 5 -2.02 18.26 47.44
C TYR A 5 -3.53 18.30 47.26
N ASP A 6 -3.97 18.34 45.96
CA ASP A 6 -5.36 18.37 45.58
C ASP A 6 -5.79 17.02 44.99
N PHE A 7 -6.74 16.36 45.64
CA PHE A 7 -7.46 15.22 45.11
C PHE A 7 -8.82 15.72 44.63
N THR A 8 -9.03 15.72 43.29
CA THR A 8 -10.31 16.12 42.72
C THR A 8 -10.99 14.92 42.11
N PHE A 9 -12.26 14.75 42.46
CA PHE A 9 -13.14 13.73 41.89
C PHE A 9 -14.28 14.43 41.16
N ASN A 10 -14.49 14.06 39.89
CA ASN A 10 -15.59 14.58 39.09
C ASN A 10 -16.24 13.39 38.35
N GLN A 11 -17.45 13.05 38.72
CA GLN A 11 -18.24 11.95 38.15
C GLN A 11 -19.46 12.49 37.43
N PRO A 12 -19.50 12.44 36.08
CA PRO A 12 -20.71 12.76 35.36
C PRO A 12 -21.78 11.70 35.61
N LEU A 13 -23.01 12.15 35.92
CA LEU A 13 -24.15 11.28 36.24
C LEU A 13 -25.17 11.21 35.10
N LEU A 14 -25.29 12.24 34.26
CA LEU A 14 -26.19 12.31 33.13
C LEU A 14 -25.41 12.52 31.80
N GLN A 15 -25.23 13.76 31.35
CA GLN A 15 -24.43 14.04 30.14
C GLN A 15 -22.97 13.62 30.40
N GLY A 16 -22.42 12.83 29.50
CA GLY A 16 -21.06 12.32 29.66
C GLY A 16 -20.93 11.06 30.51
N ALA A 17 -22.04 10.59 31.12
CA ALA A 17 -22.03 9.38 31.91
C ALA A 17 -22.07 8.11 31.06
N GLY A 18 -21.56 7.03 31.66
CA GLY A 18 -21.62 5.68 31.08
C GLY A 18 -20.40 5.23 30.33
N VAL A 19 -20.06 3.95 30.50
CA VAL A 19 -18.88 3.32 29.89
C VAL A 19 -18.93 3.38 28.36
N THR A 20 -20.11 3.10 27.79
CA THR A 20 -20.29 3.10 26.32
C THR A 20 -20.01 4.48 25.71
N TYR A 21 -20.54 5.53 26.34
CA TYR A 21 -20.31 6.90 25.91
C TYR A 21 -18.81 7.25 25.99
N ASN A 22 -18.18 7.02 27.14
CA ASN A 22 -16.77 7.36 27.34
C ASN A 22 -15.81 6.58 26.42
N ARG A 23 -16.16 5.35 26.03
CA ARG A 23 -15.40 4.59 25.04
C ARG A 23 -15.47 5.20 23.62
N ILE A 24 -16.53 5.97 23.31
CA ILE A 24 -16.68 6.69 22.06
C ILE A 24 -16.10 8.10 22.16
N ALA A 25 -16.48 8.84 23.20
CA ALA A 25 -16.13 10.25 23.36
C ALA A 25 -14.70 10.48 23.84
N GLY A 26 -14.21 9.64 24.76
CA GLY A 26 -12.91 9.80 25.41
C GLY A 26 -12.96 10.77 26.59
N PRO A 27 -11.85 10.89 27.35
CA PRO A 27 -11.80 11.71 28.57
C PRO A 27 -11.82 13.21 28.29
N ASP A 28 -11.30 13.68 27.18
CA ASP A 28 -11.12 15.10 26.83
C ASP A 28 -12.23 15.62 25.90
N PHE A 29 -13.44 15.17 26.14
CA PHE A 29 -14.59 15.48 25.29
C PHE A 29 -14.86 16.98 25.14
N PHE A 30 -14.64 17.77 26.20
CA PHE A 30 -14.78 19.22 26.16
C PHE A 30 -13.43 19.92 25.97
N ASP A 31 -12.93 19.92 24.74
CA ASP A 31 -11.86 20.84 24.39
C ASP A 31 -12.42 22.27 24.37
N ASN A 32 -12.09 23.03 25.42
CA ASN A 32 -12.56 24.42 25.60
C ASN A 32 -12.04 25.38 24.54
N THR A 33 -11.03 25.02 23.76
CA THR A 33 -10.40 25.93 22.80
C THR A 33 -11.22 26.15 21.54
N LEU A 34 -11.97 25.15 21.07
CA LEU A 34 -12.74 25.25 19.82
C LEU A 34 -14.25 25.22 20.01
N GLY A 35 -14.73 25.02 21.24
CA GLY A 35 -16.16 24.96 21.53
C GLY A 35 -16.92 23.86 20.79
N ARG A 36 -16.26 22.88 20.20
CA ARG A 36 -16.83 21.74 19.48
C ARG A 36 -16.50 20.44 20.23
N PRO A 37 -17.45 19.49 20.30
CA PRO A 37 -17.17 18.19 20.87
C PRO A 37 -16.13 17.47 20.00
N ASN A 38 -15.03 17.04 20.62
CA ASN A 38 -14.00 16.26 19.97
C ASN A 38 -14.06 14.82 20.46
N PHE A 39 -14.52 13.92 19.62
CA PHE A 39 -14.66 12.51 19.96
C PHE A 39 -13.33 11.78 19.71
N ARG A 40 -12.65 11.32 20.75
CA ARG A 40 -11.35 10.64 20.69
C ARG A 40 -11.30 9.37 21.51
N GLY A 41 -12.43 8.71 21.70
CA GLY A 41 -12.50 7.49 22.49
C GLY A 41 -11.83 6.30 21.84
N VAL A 42 -11.58 5.27 22.65
CA VAL A 42 -10.88 4.04 22.25
C VAL A 42 -11.56 3.34 21.07
N LEU A 43 -12.90 3.39 20.98
CA LEU A 43 -13.61 2.78 19.85
C LEU A 43 -13.32 3.50 18.53
N LEU A 44 -13.26 4.84 18.54
CA LEU A 44 -12.91 5.62 17.36
C LEU A 44 -11.45 5.46 16.98
N ALA A 45 -10.55 5.41 17.97
CA ALA A 45 -9.13 5.13 17.73
C ALA A 45 -8.94 3.77 17.04
N ARG A 46 -9.69 2.74 17.46
CA ARG A 46 -9.66 1.41 16.83
C ARG A 46 -10.17 1.46 15.39
N ILE A 47 -11.30 2.15 15.14
CA ILE A 47 -11.81 2.31 13.77
C ILE A 47 -10.83 3.08 12.90
N ASN A 48 -10.15 4.11 13.43
CA ASN A 48 -9.12 4.82 12.70
C ASN A 48 -7.93 3.92 12.34
N ALA A 49 -7.56 2.98 13.22
CA ALA A 49 -6.55 1.97 12.90
C ALA A 49 -7.03 1.04 11.77
N ASP A 50 -8.30 0.61 11.79
CA ASP A 50 -8.88 -0.22 10.72
C ASP A 50 -8.97 0.54 9.38
N ILE A 51 -9.25 1.85 9.41
CA ILE A 51 -9.20 2.73 8.23
C ILE A 51 -7.78 2.81 7.69
N SER A 52 -6.80 3.09 8.56
CA SER A 52 -5.38 3.18 8.16
C SER A 52 -4.88 1.86 7.59
N LEU A 53 -5.37 0.73 8.06
CA LEU A 53 -5.06 -0.60 7.53
C LEU A 53 -5.60 -0.78 6.11
N ALA A 54 -6.83 -0.33 5.85
CA ALA A 54 -7.40 -0.36 4.51
C ALA A 54 -6.65 0.59 3.55
N ASP A 55 -6.24 1.77 4.02
CA ASP A 55 -5.40 2.71 3.27
C ASP A 55 -4.03 2.12 2.95
N PHE A 56 -3.42 1.39 3.90
CA PHE A 56 -2.15 0.69 3.67
C PHE A 56 -2.30 -0.40 2.61
N GLU A 57 -3.33 -1.23 2.68
CA GLU A 57 -3.62 -2.26 1.67
C GLU A 57 -3.79 -1.63 0.27
N ALA A 58 -4.56 -0.54 0.17
CA ALA A 58 -4.72 0.20 -1.08
C ALA A 58 -3.39 0.77 -1.58
N GLY A 59 -2.56 1.32 -0.68
CA GLY A 59 -1.22 1.83 -1.01
C GLY A 59 -0.29 0.75 -1.57
N VAL A 60 -0.24 -0.43 -0.94
CA VAL A 60 0.57 -1.56 -1.41
C VAL A 60 0.06 -2.08 -2.75
N ARG A 61 -1.27 -2.19 -2.93
CA ARG A 61 -1.88 -2.59 -4.19
C ARG A 61 -1.52 -1.62 -5.33
N ASN A 62 -1.56 -0.32 -5.06
CA ASN A 62 -1.16 0.70 -6.03
C ASN A 62 0.33 0.58 -6.39
N LEU A 63 1.20 0.40 -5.39
CA LEU A 63 2.63 0.21 -5.61
C LEU A 63 2.92 -1.03 -6.48
N VAL A 64 2.26 -2.15 -6.22
CA VAL A 64 2.40 -3.37 -7.03
C VAL A 64 1.92 -3.13 -8.47
N SER A 65 0.77 -2.47 -8.64
CA SER A 65 0.26 -2.09 -9.97
C SER A 65 1.23 -1.20 -10.74
N ASP A 66 1.75 -0.16 -10.09
CA ASP A 66 2.68 0.79 -10.72
C ASP A 66 4.02 0.13 -11.07
N THR A 67 4.49 -0.79 -10.22
CA THR A 67 5.70 -1.58 -10.46
C THR A 67 5.51 -2.50 -11.66
N GLU A 68 4.40 -3.23 -11.73
CA GLU A 68 4.08 -4.12 -12.85
C GLU A 68 3.91 -3.34 -14.16
N GLN A 69 3.22 -2.20 -14.13
CA GLN A 69 3.11 -1.33 -15.29
C GLN A 69 4.47 -0.83 -15.77
N SER A 70 5.36 -0.46 -14.84
CA SER A 70 6.73 -0.02 -15.16
C SER A 70 7.58 -1.17 -15.72
N TYR A 71 7.38 -2.39 -15.24
CA TYR A 71 8.03 -3.59 -15.77
C TYR A 71 7.64 -3.87 -17.22
N TRP A 72 6.34 -3.85 -17.53
CA TRP A 72 5.85 -4.04 -18.89
C TRP A 72 6.27 -2.91 -19.84
N GLU A 73 6.38 -1.67 -19.35
CA GLU A 73 6.91 -0.57 -20.14
C GLU A 73 8.40 -0.77 -20.48
N LEU A 74 9.19 -1.27 -19.53
CA LEU A 74 10.59 -1.63 -19.78
C LEU A 74 10.70 -2.78 -20.79
N TYR A 75 9.84 -3.79 -20.67
CA TYR A 75 9.76 -4.89 -21.65
C TYR A 75 9.51 -4.35 -23.06
N PHE A 76 8.50 -3.47 -23.21
CA PHE A 76 8.20 -2.84 -24.49
C PHE A 76 9.40 -2.03 -25.02
N ALA A 77 10.05 -1.24 -24.17
CA ALA A 77 11.20 -0.43 -24.58
C ALA A 77 12.35 -1.30 -25.15
N TYR A 78 12.65 -2.45 -24.53
CA TYR A 78 13.63 -3.39 -25.06
C TYR A 78 13.22 -3.97 -26.40
N ARG A 79 11.97 -4.41 -26.55
CA ARG A 79 11.46 -4.98 -27.80
C ARG A 79 11.40 -3.94 -28.93
N ASN A 80 11.02 -2.70 -28.61
CA ASN A 80 11.05 -1.60 -29.56
C ASN A 80 12.48 -1.29 -30.01
N LEU A 81 13.45 -1.28 -29.08
CA LEU A 81 14.86 -1.11 -29.42
C LEU A 81 15.36 -2.22 -30.36
N GLU A 82 14.98 -3.48 -30.10
CA GLU A 82 15.32 -4.62 -30.98
C GLU A 82 14.73 -4.43 -32.39
N ALA A 83 13.45 -4.03 -32.50
CA ALA A 83 12.79 -3.75 -33.78
C ALA A 83 13.48 -2.60 -34.57
N ARG A 84 13.85 -1.49 -33.86
CA ARG A 84 14.54 -0.36 -34.45
C ARG A 84 15.97 -0.72 -34.90
N LYS A 85 16.68 -1.56 -34.14
CA LYS A 85 17.99 -2.10 -34.54
C LYS A 85 17.88 -2.94 -35.81
N ALA A 86 16.91 -3.83 -35.88
CA ALA A 86 16.68 -4.62 -37.11
C ALA A 86 16.38 -3.74 -38.33
N GLY A 87 15.58 -2.67 -38.15
CA GLY A 87 15.32 -1.67 -39.19
C GLY A 87 16.58 -0.95 -39.63
N ARG A 88 17.42 -0.48 -38.69
CA ARG A 88 18.71 0.16 -38.98
C ARG A 88 19.65 -0.77 -39.75
N ASP A 89 19.74 -2.04 -39.31
CA ASP A 89 20.67 -2.99 -39.96
C ASP A 89 20.22 -3.32 -41.39
N SER A 90 18.92 -3.46 -41.64
CA SER A 90 18.35 -3.61 -42.97
C SER A 90 18.61 -2.37 -43.85
N ALA A 91 18.42 -1.18 -43.30
CA ALA A 91 18.70 0.07 -44.03
C ALA A 91 20.21 0.26 -44.33
N LEU A 92 21.09 -0.17 -43.41
CA LEU A 92 22.53 -0.16 -43.62
C LEU A 92 22.95 -1.10 -44.75
N GLU A 93 22.36 -2.29 -44.80
CA GLU A 93 22.62 -3.24 -45.89
C GLU A 93 22.16 -2.68 -47.26
N ALA A 94 20.95 -2.11 -47.29
CA ALA A 94 20.44 -1.46 -48.50
C ALA A 94 21.34 -0.30 -48.95
N TRP A 95 21.75 0.58 -48.01
CA TRP A 95 22.67 1.67 -48.34
C TRP A 95 24.02 1.17 -48.82
N ARG A 96 24.65 0.19 -48.20
CA ARG A 96 25.93 -0.38 -48.63
C ARG A 96 25.85 -0.93 -50.06
N ARG A 97 24.75 -1.60 -50.39
CA ARG A 97 24.52 -2.12 -51.76
C ARG A 97 24.41 -1.00 -52.77
N VAL A 98 23.58 0.01 -52.50
CA VAL A 98 23.42 1.17 -53.41
C VAL A 98 24.72 1.98 -53.54
N HIS A 99 25.46 2.16 -52.44
CA HIS A 99 26.75 2.85 -52.45
C HIS A 99 27.81 2.12 -53.29
N ALA A 100 27.85 0.79 -53.22
CA ALA A 100 28.73 0.01 -54.10
C ALA A 100 28.39 0.21 -55.57
N LEU A 101 27.10 0.19 -55.94
CA LEU A 101 26.65 0.48 -57.32
C LEU A 101 26.98 1.93 -57.75
N TYR A 102 26.88 2.89 -56.83
CA TYR A 102 27.25 4.29 -57.09
C TYR A 102 28.75 4.44 -57.36
N VAL A 103 29.63 3.79 -56.60
CA VAL A 103 31.08 3.83 -56.79
C VAL A 103 31.47 3.19 -58.11
N GLU A 104 30.82 2.11 -58.50
CA GLU A 104 31.07 1.41 -59.79
C GLU A 104 30.35 2.05 -60.97
N GLN A 105 29.62 3.17 -60.78
CA GLN A 105 28.80 3.84 -61.77
C GLN A 105 27.85 2.92 -62.52
N ALA A 106 27.38 1.87 -61.77
CA ALA A 106 26.47 0.87 -62.32
C ALA A 106 25.03 1.37 -62.29
N ARG A 107 24.18 0.78 -63.14
CA ARG A 107 22.73 1.06 -63.15
C ARG A 107 22.10 0.76 -61.80
N GLY A 108 21.39 1.73 -61.22
CA GLY A 108 20.80 1.63 -59.88
C GLY A 108 21.63 2.32 -58.79
N GLY A 109 22.83 2.84 -59.12
CA GLY A 109 23.69 3.63 -58.24
C GLY A 109 23.66 5.12 -58.59
N GLU A 110 22.51 5.68 -58.96
CA GLU A 110 22.35 7.11 -59.17
C GLU A 110 22.53 7.88 -57.83
N ALA A 111 23.08 9.12 -57.91
CA ALA A 111 23.40 9.92 -56.73
C ALA A 111 22.18 10.23 -55.83
N ASP A 112 21.00 10.36 -56.42
CA ASP A 112 19.74 10.54 -55.71
C ASP A 112 19.35 9.29 -54.90
N LYS A 113 19.54 8.09 -55.43
CA LYS A 113 19.27 6.82 -54.74
C LYS A 113 20.27 6.56 -53.61
N GLU A 114 21.54 6.91 -53.81
CA GLU A 114 22.53 6.82 -52.71
C GLU A 114 22.18 7.78 -51.61
N ALA A 115 21.84 9.03 -51.90
CA ALA A 115 21.43 10.02 -50.91
C ALA A 115 20.19 9.59 -50.15
N GLN A 116 19.20 8.98 -50.81
CA GLN A 116 17.97 8.46 -50.19
C GLN A 116 18.25 7.26 -49.28
N ALA A 117 19.03 6.27 -49.74
CA ALA A 117 19.38 5.12 -48.88
C ALA A 117 20.19 5.54 -47.66
N ARG A 118 21.06 6.54 -47.81
CA ARG A 118 21.83 7.14 -46.75
C ARG A 118 20.96 7.89 -45.73
N GLU A 119 19.97 8.67 -46.20
CA GLU A 119 18.99 9.35 -45.36
C GLU A 119 18.22 8.34 -44.50
N GLN A 120 17.71 7.29 -45.13
CA GLN A 120 16.97 6.24 -44.46
C GLN A 120 17.80 5.53 -43.36
N TYR A 121 19.07 5.28 -43.60
CA TYR A 121 19.96 4.74 -42.56
C TYR A 121 20.10 5.69 -41.36
N PHE A 122 20.33 6.98 -41.59
CA PHE A 122 20.44 7.95 -40.51
C PHE A 122 19.12 8.17 -39.79
N PHE A 123 18.00 8.08 -40.49
CA PHE A 123 16.68 8.08 -39.88
C PHE A 123 16.53 6.92 -38.87
N PHE A 124 16.77 5.68 -39.27
CA PHE A 124 16.70 4.55 -38.34
C PHE A 124 17.77 4.60 -37.26
N ARG A 125 18.94 5.17 -37.55
CA ARG A 125 19.95 5.37 -36.52
C ARG A 125 19.45 6.32 -35.41
N SER A 126 18.81 7.42 -35.77
CA SER A 126 18.23 8.34 -34.81
C SER A 126 17.11 7.68 -33.99
N GLU A 127 16.29 6.83 -34.61
CA GLU A 127 15.27 6.04 -33.98
C GLU A 127 15.85 5.05 -32.95
N VAL A 128 16.99 4.42 -33.23
CA VAL A 128 17.71 3.53 -32.30
C VAL A 128 18.24 4.32 -31.10
N GLU A 129 18.82 5.50 -31.33
CA GLU A 129 19.32 6.36 -30.25
C GLU A 129 18.19 6.82 -29.35
N GLN A 130 17.04 7.18 -29.93
CA GLN A 130 15.83 7.52 -29.16
C GLN A 130 15.29 6.31 -28.36
N ALA A 131 15.15 5.15 -29.00
CA ALA A 131 14.69 3.93 -28.35
C ALA A 131 15.63 3.48 -27.21
N LEU A 132 16.95 3.68 -27.35
CA LEU A 132 17.91 3.42 -26.28
C LEU A 132 17.70 4.37 -25.09
N SER A 133 17.46 5.65 -25.35
CA SER A 133 17.10 6.62 -24.30
C SER A 133 15.82 6.21 -23.58
N ASP A 134 14.82 5.69 -24.31
CA ASP A 134 13.57 5.22 -23.73
C ASP A 134 13.77 3.99 -22.82
N VAL A 135 14.68 3.07 -23.18
CA VAL A 135 15.07 1.94 -22.31
C VAL A 135 15.63 2.45 -20.98
N TYR A 136 16.59 3.37 -21.03
CA TYR A 136 17.17 3.93 -19.79
C TYR A 136 16.15 4.68 -18.95
N ARG A 137 15.22 5.39 -19.58
CA ARG A 137 14.12 6.09 -18.88
C ARG A 137 13.17 5.11 -18.20
N ALA A 138 12.75 4.05 -18.89
CA ALA A 138 11.89 3.01 -18.36
C ALA A 138 12.57 2.22 -17.23
N GLU A 139 13.87 1.89 -17.40
CA GLU A 139 14.66 1.23 -16.36
C GLU A 139 14.78 2.10 -15.10
N ASN A 140 15.08 3.38 -15.24
CA ASN A 140 15.19 4.30 -14.11
C ASN A 140 13.85 4.42 -13.37
N ARG A 141 12.73 4.46 -14.10
CA ARG A 141 11.40 4.46 -13.49
C ARG A 141 11.13 3.18 -12.68
N LEU A 142 11.46 2.02 -13.24
CA LEU A 142 11.30 0.74 -12.54
C LEU A 142 12.19 0.67 -11.29
N ARG A 143 13.46 1.12 -11.38
CA ARG A 143 14.37 1.21 -10.23
C ARG A 143 13.80 2.07 -9.11
N PHE A 144 13.23 3.21 -9.48
CA PHE A 144 12.59 4.10 -8.51
C PHE A 144 11.41 3.40 -7.80
N MET A 145 10.53 2.71 -8.53
CA MET A 145 9.41 1.97 -7.95
C MET A 145 9.86 0.82 -7.03
N MET A 146 10.96 0.16 -7.37
CA MET A 146 11.54 -0.92 -6.58
C MET A 146 12.39 -0.43 -5.40
N GLY A 147 12.62 0.88 -5.26
CA GLY A 147 13.49 1.45 -4.23
C GLY A 147 14.97 1.11 -4.39
N ILE A 148 15.42 0.83 -5.62
CA ILE A 148 16.81 0.50 -5.95
C ILE A 148 17.54 1.78 -6.38
N ALA A 149 18.85 1.86 -6.11
CA ALA A 149 19.67 2.98 -6.53
C ALA A 149 19.62 3.19 -8.05
N ALA A 150 19.62 4.46 -8.48
CA ALA A 150 19.52 4.82 -9.90
C ALA A 150 20.70 4.27 -10.73
N SER A 151 21.88 4.11 -10.11
CA SER A 151 23.07 3.58 -10.75
C SER A 151 23.78 2.61 -9.80
N ASP A 152 23.78 1.34 -10.17
CA ASP A 152 24.50 0.27 -9.46
C ASP A 152 25.44 -0.52 -10.40
N GLY A 153 25.62 -0.03 -11.62
CA GLY A 153 26.43 -0.69 -12.66
C GLY A 153 25.78 -1.92 -13.30
N ARG A 154 24.52 -2.23 -12.96
CA ARG A 154 23.78 -3.36 -13.53
C ARG A 154 22.63 -2.85 -14.38
N LEU A 155 22.30 -3.58 -15.46
CA LEU A 155 21.10 -3.33 -16.26
C LEU A 155 20.01 -4.32 -15.88
N ILE A 156 18.79 -3.81 -15.71
CA ILE A 156 17.62 -4.65 -15.46
C ILE A 156 17.05 -5.06 -16.81
N ARG A 157 17.01 -6.36 -17.06
CA ARG A 157 16.38 -6.92 -18.25
C ARG A 157 15.18 -7.77 -17.86
N PRO A 158 13.98 -7.49 -18.38
CA PRO A 158 12.82 -8.34 -18.20
C PRO A 158 13.06 -9.75 -18.74
N SER A 159 12.71 -10.78 -17.96
CA SER A 159 12.86 -12.19 -18.32
C SER A 159 11.56 -12.86 -18.73
N ASP A 160 10.43 -12.32 -18.28
CA ASP A 160 9.14 -12.95 -18.48
C ASP A 160 8.59 -12.66 -19.88
N GLU A 161 7.94 -13.64 -20.48
CA GLU A 161 7.25 -13.47 -21.73
C GLU A 161 5.78 -13.07 -21.49
N PRO A 162 5.25 -12.10 -22.28
CA PRO A 162 3.86 -11.72 -22.16
C PRO A 162 2.92 -12.84 -22.56
N THR A 163 1.83 -12.98 -21.84
CA THR A 163 0.77 -13.94 -22.15
C THR A 163 0.11 -13.61 -23.48
N THR A 164 0.02 -14.63 -24.36
CA THR A 164 -0.67 -14.54 -25.65
C THR A 164 -2.00 -15.29 -25.66
N ALA A 165 -2.31 -16.02 -24.57
CA ALA A 165 -3.55 -16.77 -24.45
C ALA A 165 -4.74 -15.84 -24.20
N ARG A 166 -5.89 -16.17 -24.76
CA ARG A 166 -7.14 -15.47 -24.46
C ARG A 166 -7.61 -15.83 -23.05
N ILE A 167 -7.77 -14.83 -22.20
CA ILE A 167 -8.32 -14.99 -20.85
C ILE A 167 -9.76 -14.47 -20.87
N ALA A 168 -10.69 -15.29 -20.39
CA ALA A 168 -12.11 -14.92 -20.22
C ALA A 168 -12.43 -14.80 -18.74
N PHE A 169 -13.18 -13.78 -18.36
CA PHE A 169 -13.62 -13.53 -17.00
C PHE A 169 -15.14 -13.62 -16.92
N ASP A 170 -15.62 -14.29 -15.87
CA ASP A 170 -17.05 -14.28 -15.55
C ASP A 170 -17.42 -12.94 -14.89
N TRP A 171 -18.43 -12.27 -15.43
CA TRP A 171 -18.89 -10.97 -14.94
C TRP A 171 -19.43 -11.05 -13.52
N GLN A 172 -20.31 -12.01 -13.23
CA GLN A 172 -20.99 -12.10 -11.93
C GLN A 172 -19.97 -12.38 -10.80
N GLN A 173 -19.10 -13.34 -11.04
CA GLN A 173 -18.04 -13.66 -10.09
C GLN A 173 -17.10 -12.47 -9.88
N SER A 174 -16.67 -11.82 -10.96
CA SER A 174 -15.76 -10.67 -10.89
C SER A 174 -16.38 -9.49 -10.15
N LEU A 175 -17.67 -9.23 -10.31
CA LEU A 175 -18.40 -8.18 -9.61
C LEU A 175 -18.50 -8.46 -8.09
N VAL A 176 -18.86 -9.70 -7.72
CA VAL A 176 -18.92 -10.10 -6.31
C VAL A 176 -17.55 -9.98 -5.64
N GLU A 177 -16.49 -10.40 -6.32
CA GLU A 177 -15.13 -10.26 -5.83
C GLU A 177 -14.73 -8.77 -5.69
N ALA A 178 -14.99 -7.94 -6.70
CA ALA A 178 -14.68 -6.51 -6.66
C ALA A 178 -15.37 -5.81 -5.48
N LEU A 179 -16.67 -6.03 -5.28
CA LEU A 179 -17.43 -5.40 -4.20
C LEU A 179 -17.05 -5.92 -2.80
N SER A 180 -16.60 -7.18 -2.70
CA SER A 180 -16.22 -7.78 -1.42
C SER A 180 -14.78 -7.52 -1.02
N ARG A 181 -13.85 -7.47 -1.99
CA ARG A 181 -12.40 -7.37 -1.76
C ARG A 181 -11.85 -5.93 -1.86
N SER A 182 -12.63 -4.97 -2.38
CA SER A 182 -12.16 -3.58 -2.49
C SER A 182 -11.77 -3.00 -1.13
N ALA A 183 -10.53 -2.54 -1.02
CA ALA A 183 -10.02 -1.86 0.16
C ALA A 183 -10.72 -0.51 0.35
N GLU A 184 -11.05 0.20 -0.73
CA GLU A 184 -11.74 1.48 -0.72
C GLU A 184 -13.15 1.36 -0.14
N LEU A 185 -13.94 0.38 -0.60
CA LEU A 185 -15.28 0.13 -0.06
C LEU A 185 -15.24 -0.29 1.41
N ARG A 186 -14.23 -1.07 1.81
CA ARG A 186 -14.01 -1.45 3.22
C ARG A 186 -13.68 -0.23 4.05
N ARG A 187 -12.79 0.63 3.60
CA ARG A 187 -12.46 1.91 4.22
C ARG A 187 -13.70 2.78 4.41
N GLN A 188 -14.53 2.94 3.37
CA GLN A 188 -15.74 3.76 3.42
C GLN A 188 -16.76 3.19 4.43
N LYS A 189 -16.91 1.87 4.51
CA LYS A 189 -17.76 1.21 5.53
C LYS A 189 -17.28 1.51 6.96
N TRP A 190 -15.96 1.55 7.20
CA TRP A 190 -15.40 1.96 8.49
C TRP A 190 -15.65 3.44 8.81
N ILE A 191 -15.55 4.32 7.82
CA ILE A 191 -15.89 5.74 7.97
C ILE A 191 -17.38 5.91 8.34
N ILE A 192 -18.28 5.19 7.69
CA ILE A 192 -19.70 5.20 8.05
C ILE A 192 -19.87 4.76 9.51
N LYS A 193 -19.19 3.70 9.93
CA LYS A 193 -19.25 3.22 11.31
C LYS A 193 -18.73 4.26 12.31
N GLN A 194 -17.67 4.98 11.97
CA GLN A 194 -17.16 6.10 12.74
C GLN A 194 -18.22 7.19 12.89
N ARG A 195 -18.88 7.60 11.79
CA ARG A 195 -19.93 8.62 11.82
C ARG A 195 -21.17 8.17 12.60
N GLU A 196 -21.51 6.89 12.59
CA GLU A 196 -22.58 6.33 13.41
C GLU A 196 -22.28 6.46 14.90
N LEU A 197 -21.05 6.15 15.33
CA LEU A 197 -20.64 6.30 16.72
C LEU A 197 -20.57 7.77 17.13
N GLU A 198 -20.07 8.66 16.30
CA GLU A 198 -20.07 10.11 16.54
C GLU A 198 -21.51 10.64 16.71
N LEU A 199 -22.45 10.16 15.89
CA LEU A 199 -23.87 10.50 16.03
C LEU A 199 -24.45 9.99 17.35
N VAL A 200 -24.11 8.76 17.78
CA VAL A 200 -24.54 8.22 19.06
C VAL A 200 -24.00 9.08 20.21
N ALA A 201 -22.72 9.45 20.15
CA ALA A 201 -22.11 10.30 21.16
C ALA A 201 -22.71 11.72 21.16
N SER A 202 -22.99 12.30 19.99
CA SER A 202 -23.58 13.64 19.89
C SER A 202 -24.99 13.72 20.47
N LYS A 203 -25.78 12.63 20.42
CA LYS A 203 -27.11 12.59 21.05
C LYS A 203 -27.04 12.68 22.58
N ASN A 204 -25.94 12.27 23.19
CA ASN A 204 -25.74 12.41 24.64
C ASN A 204 -25.67 13.89 25.06
N LEU A 205 -25.27 14.80 24.15
CA LEU A 205 -25.24 16.24 24.38
C LEU A 205 -26.63 16.86 24.66
N LEU A 206 -27.71 16.17 24.29
CA LEU A 206 -29.08 16.62 24.54
C LEU A 206 -29.53 16.36 26.00
N LEU A 207 -28.69 15.65 26.79
CA LEU A 207 -28.96 15.45 28.19
C LEU A 207 -28.46 16.65 29.00
N PRO A 208 -29.12 17.04 30.09
CA PRO A 208 -28.58 18.01 31.04
C PRO A 208 -27.33 17.44 31.69
N ARG A 209 -26.38 18.29 32.06
CA ARG A 209 -25.17 17.91 32.75
C ARG A 209 -25.43 17.89 34.26
N LEU A 210 -25.14 16.79 34.88
CA LEU A 210 -25.15 16.63 36.33
C LEU A 210 -23.86 15.91 36.73
N ASP A 211 -23.00 16.61 37.46
CA ASP A 211 -21.73 16.09 37.91
C ASP A 211 -21.71 16.02 39.44
N ALA A 212 -21.29 14.88 39.99
CA ALA A 212 -20.90 14.80 41.40
C ALA A 212 -19.44 15.24 41.50
N VAL A 213 -19.18 16.27 42.27
CA VAL A 213 -17.85 16.85 42.46
C VAL A 213 -17.38 16.65 43.88
N GLY A 214 -16.15 16.20 44.04
CA GLY A 214 -15.45 16.10 45.29
C GLY A 214 -14.06 16.66 45.20
N ARG A 215 -13.64 17.39 46.18
CA ARG A 215 -12.28 17.89 46.32
C ARG A 215 -11.78 17.66 47.70
N TRP A 216 -10.61 17.11 47.83
CA TRP A 216 -9.91 16.99 49.09
C TRP A 216 -8.52 17.58 48.92
N ARG A 217 -8.23 18.58 49.74
CA ARG A 217 -6.97 19.32 49.68
C ARG A 217 -6.24 19.20 50.99
N PHE A 218 -5.00 18.82 50.95
CA PHE A 218 -4.06 18.95 52.05
C PHE A 218 -3.23 20.23 51.81
N LEU A 219 -3.10 21.03 52.84
CA LEU A 219 -2.34 22.28 52.81
C LEU A 219 -1.12 22.16 53.70
N GLY A 220 -0.02 22.61 53.25
CA GLY A 220 1.23 22.80 54.00
C GLY A 220 1.64 24.25 53.98
N MET A 221 2.03 24.76 55.11
CA MET A 221 2.52 26.14 55.24
C MET A 221 3.73 26.15 56.18
N GLY A 222 4.78 26.89 55.78
CA GLY A 222 6.01 27.02 56.57
C GLY A 222 6.87 28.19 56.11
N GLN A 223 7.80 28.60 56.91
CA GLN A 223 8.78 29.62 56.56
C GLN A 223 9.73 29.12 55.45
N ASP A 224 10.11 27.83 55.53
CA ASP A 224 10.94 27.17 54.56
C ASP A 224 10.12 26.11 53.79
N LEU A 225 10.57 25.79 52.59
CA LEU A 225 9.95 24.70 51.79
C LEU A 225 10.26 23.35 52.42
N ILE A 226 11.54 23.08 52.73
CA ILE A 226 12.08 21.90 53.39
C ILE A 226 13.13 22.35 54.36
N ASN A 227 12.99 21.98 55.63
CA ASN A 227 13.97 22.29 56.66
C ASN A 227 14.71 21.00 57.04
N GLN A 228 16.03 20.98 56.83
CA GLN A 228 16.87 19.82 57.18
C GLN A 228 17.10 19.69 58.68
N ASN A 229 16.84 20.73 59.48
CA ASN A 229 17.01 20.75 60.92
C ASN A 229 15.68 20.72 61.68
N TYR A 230 14.68 20.02 61.13
CA TYR A 230 13.38 19.88 61.75
C TYR A 230 13.46 19.33 63.18
N ARG A 231 13.01 20.15 64.16
CA ARG A 231 12.72 19.70 65.50
C ARG A 231 11.21 19.49 65.64
N PRO A 232 10.74 18.32 66.07
CA PRO A 232 9.32 18.11 66.30
C PRO A 232 8.80 19.13 67.30
N TYR A 233 7.61 19.69 67.05
CA TYR A 233 6.92 20.65 67.88
C TYR A 233 6.73 20.09 69.30
N GLU A 234 7.36 20.72 70.31
CA GLU A 234 7.04 20.44 71.70
C GLU A 234 5.83 21.29 72.12
N ALA A 235 4.81 20.62 72.68
CA ALA A 235 3.57 21.23 73.11
C ALA A 235 3.84 22.30 74.19
N GLY A 236 3.81 23.57 73.79
CA GLY A 236 4.02 24.72 74.68
C GLY A 236 4.74 25.92 74.09
N GLY A 237 5.24 25.83 72.83
CA GLY A 237 5.87 26.94 72.10
C GLY A 237 4.89 27.84 71.38
N ALA A 238 5.16 29.14 71.38
CA ALA A 238 4.35 30.12 70.69
C ALA A 238 4.37 29.91 69.17
N ASP A 239 3.24 29.89 68.55
CA ASP A 239 2.92 29.82 67.16
C ASP A 239 3.31 28.49 66.43
N PRO A 240 2.37 27.60 66.14
CA PRO A 240 2.61 26.30 65.52
C PRO A 240 3.16 26.40 64.07
N LEU A 241 3.24 27.58 63.50
CA LEU A 241 3.74 27.81 62.14
C LEU A 241 5.17 28.37 62.07
N PHE A 242 5.72 28.88 63.18
CA PHE A 242 7.06 29.40 63.25
C PHE A 242 8.12 28.27 63.41
N GLY A 243 9.03 28.17 62.48
CA GLY A 243 10.12 27.19 62.49
C GLY A 243 9.78 25.83 61.87
N THR A 244 8.62 25.69 61.24
CA THR A 244 8.22 24.49 60.46
C THR A 244 8.39 24.68 58.99
N ASP A 245 8.65 23.59 58.30
CA ASP A 245 8.71 23.60 56.83
C ASP A 245 7.33 23.22 56.23
N ALA A 246 7.11 23.70 55.01
CA ALA A 246 5.84 23.51 54.33
C ALA A 246 5.53 22.05 54.02
N TYR A 247 6.56 21.22 53.74
CA TYR A 247 6.36 19.81 53.50
C TYR A 247 6.05 18.99 54.75
N SER A 248 6.66 19.28 55.87
CA SER A 248 6.36 18.57 57.12
C SER A 248 4.95 18.89 57.63
N THR A 249 4.49 20.13 57.48
CA THR A 249 3.10 20.53 57.78
C THR A 249 2.07 19.86 56.84
N LEU A 250 2.43 19.73 55.53
CA LEU A 250 1.64 19.07 54.54
C LEU A 250 1.43 17.56 54.88
N LEU A 251 2.57 16.87 55.11
CA LEU A 251 2.59 15.44 55.44
C LEU A 251 1.98 15.12 56.81
N GLY A 252 2.08 16.08 57.74
CA GLY A 252 1.45 16.00 59.06
C GLY A 252 -0.07 16.02 59.02
N GLY A 253 -0.68 16.38 57.89
CA GLY A 253 -2.11 16.29 57.63
C GLY A 253 -3.00 17.15 58.48
N LYS A 254 -2.43 18.20 59.16
CA LYS A 254 -3.16 19.05 60.11
C LYS A 254 -4.14 20.01 59.43
N PHE A 255 -3.83 20.45 58.20
CA PHE A 255 -4.67 21.39 57.49
C PHE A 255 -5.27 20.72 56.28
N GLN A 256 -6.58 20.47 56.38
CA GLN A 256 -7.34 19.78 55.34
C GLN A 256 -8.59 20.61 55.01
N GLU A 257 -8.83 20.71 53.71
CA GLU A 257 -10.07 21.27 53.18
C GLU A 257 -10.79 20.16 52.38
N TRP A 258 -12.08 20.07 52.51
CA TRP A 258 -12.89 19.20 51.69
C TRP A 258 -14.12 19.92 51.14
N GLN A 259 -14.48 19.56 49.92
CA GLN A 259 -15.67 20.05 49.24
C GLN A 259 -16.36 18.87 48.60
N ALA A 260 -17.66 18.72 48.86
CA ALA A 260 -18.49 17.76 48.18
C ALA A 260 -19.78 18.46 47.71
N GLY A 261 -20.17 18.18 46.49
CA GLY A 261 -21.37 18.82 45.91
C GLY A 261 -21.82 18.18 44.62
N ALA A 262 -22.95 18.68 44.14
CA ALA A 262 -23.45 18.34 42.80
C ALA A 262 -23.54 19.60 41.97
N GLN A 263 -23.05 19.55 40.74
CA GLN A 263 -23.10 20.64 39.80
C GLN A 263 -24.10 20.29 38.70
N PHE A 264 -25.16 21.09 38.58
CA PHE A 264 -26.17 20.93 37.53
C PHE A 264 -26.06 22.06 36.52
N LEU A 265 -25.96 21.71 35.24
CA LEU A 265 -25.92 22.63 34.11
C LEU A 265 -26.92 22.19 33.05
N MET A 266 -27.85 23.06 32.69
CA MET A 266 -28.79 22.81 31.62
C MET A 266 -28.77 23.95 30.60
N PRO A 267 -28.41 23.65 29.32
CA PRO A 267 -28.42 24.66 28.26
C PRO A 267 -29.83 25.03 27.89
N LEU A 268 -30.16 26.30 27.94
CA LEU A 268 -31.48 26.78 27.55
C LEU A 268 -31.65 26.77 26.04
N GLY A 269 -32.68 26.08 25.54
CA GLY A 269 -33.05 26.04 24.12
C GLY A 269 -32.25 25.03 23.28
N PHE A 270 -31.20 24.39 23.77
CA PHE A 270 -30.44 23.32 23.11
C PHE A 270 -30.03 23.56 21.64
N ARG A 271 -29.95 24.84 21.22
CA ARG A 271 -29.68 25.18 19.81
C ARG A 271 -28.38 24.65 19.29
N ARG A 272 -27.32 24.75 20.08
CA ARG A 272 -25.98 24.29 19.75
C ARG A 272 -25.93 22.76 19.68
N GLU A 273 -26.50 22.11 20.65
CA GLU A 273 -26.53 20.66 20.77
C GLU A 273 -27.35 20.02 19.64
N LEU A 274 -28.53 20.59 19.34
CA LEU A 274 -29.36 20.19 18.19
C LEU A 274 -28.65 20.41 16.86
N ALA A 275 -27.97 21.54 16.68
CA ALA A 275 -27.18 21.82 15.48
C ALA A 275 -26.05 20.80 15.32
N THR A 276 -25.38 20.41 16.43
CA THR A 276 -24.31 19.39 16.42
C THR A 276 -24.88 18.03 16.02
N VAL A 277 -25.99 17.61 16.59
CA VAL A 277 -26.64 16.34 16.23
C VAL A 277 -27.05 16.35 14.75
N ARG A 278 -27.63 17.46 14.29
CA ARG A 278 -28.02 17.60 12.87
C ARG A 278 -26.82 17.55 11.94
N HIS A 279 -25.70 18.17 12.32
CA HIS A 279 -24.46 18.10 11.59
C HIS A 279 -23.97 16.64 11.41
N HIS A 280 -23.92 15.85 12.49
CA HIS A 280 -23.51 14.43 12.43
C HIS A 280 -24.50 13.57 11.63
N GLN A 281 -25.82 13.87 11.70
CA GLN A 281 -26.81 13.20 10.85
C GLN A 281 -26.54 13.43 9.35
N LEU A 282 -26.27 14.68 8.97
CA LEU A 282 -25.97 15.04 7.57
C LEU A 282 -24.64 14.45 7.10
N GLN A 283 -23.63 14.44 7.97
CA GLN A 283 -22.35 13.76 7.65
C GLN A 283 -22.57 12.27 7.42
N LEU A 284 -23.33 11.59 8.26
CA LEU A 284 -23.62 10.16 8.07
C LEU A 284 -24.40 9.91 6.77
N ALA A 285 -25.38 10.74 6.45
CA ALA A 285 -26.12 10.64 5.19
C ALA A 285 -25.20 10.83 3.98
N ARG A 286 -24.28 11.81 4.05
CA ARG A 286 -23.28 12.05 3.00
C ARG A 286 -22.36 10.84 2.79
N GLU A 287 -21.82 10.26 3.88
CA GLU A 287 -20.90 9.13 3.75
C GLU A 287 -21.62 7.85 3.25
N ARG A 288 -22.90 7.69 3.54
CA ARG A 288 -23.71 6.60 2.97
C ARG A 288 -23.97 6.78 1.47
N ALA A 289 -24.31 8.02 1.03
CA ALA A 289 -24.43 8.31 -0.39
C ALA A 289 -23.11 8.09 -1.13
N ARG A 290 -21.99 8.51 -0.52
CA ARG A 290 -20.65 8.27 -1.08
C ARG A 290 -20.34 6.78 -1.24
N LEU A 291 -20.73 5.92 -0.30
CA LEU A 291 -20.56 4.47 -0.47
C LEU A 291 -21.32 3.96 -1.70
N GLN A 292 -22.55 4.42 -1.92
CA GLN A 292 -23.34 4.04 -3.10
C GLN A 292 -22.67 4.51 -4.41
N ASP A 293 -22.11 5.72 -4.43
CA ASP A 293 -21.36 6.22 -5.58
C ASP A 293 -20.09 5.41 -5.83
N GLU A 294 -19.31 5.06 -4.79
CA GLU A 294 -18.11 4.24 -4.90
C GLU A 294 -18.43 2.79 -5.36
N GLU A 295 -19.55 2.20 -4.92
CA GLU A 295 -20.02 0.90 -5.39
C GLU A 295 -20.42 0.95 -6.88
N LEU A 296 -21.07 2.02 -7.31
CA LEU A 296 -21.43 2.23 -8.71
C LEU A 296 -20.18 2.46 -9.57
N GLU A 297 -19.26 3.31 -9.13
CA GLU A 297 -17.98 3.55 -9.81
C GLU A 297 -17.17 2.26 -9.96
N ALA A 298 -17.07 1.45 -8.89
CA ALA A 298 -16.37 0.16 -8.95
C ALA A 298 -16.98 -0.78 -9.99
N SER A 299 -18.32 -0.83 -10.12
CA SER A 299 -19.00 -1.64 -11.12
C SER A 299 -18.70 -1.17 -12.55
N HIS A 300 -18.77 0.13 -12.83
CA HIS A 300 -18.45 0.69 -14.15
C HIS A 300 -16.98 0.50 -14.50
N ALA A 301 -16.07 0.77 -13.57
CA ALA A 301 -14.63 0.56 -13.78
C ALA A 301 -14.28 -0.91 -14.06
N LEU A 302 -15.02 -1.86 -13.49
CA LEU A 302 -14.85 -3.27 -13.77
C LEU A 302 -15.35 -3.64 -15.20
N VAL A 303 -16.50 -3.09 -15.65
CA VAL A 303 -16.98 -3.27 -17.03
C VAL A 303 -15.94 -2.78 -18.02
N ASP A 304 -15.40 -1.57 -17.79
CA ASP A 304 -14.40 -1.00 -18.68
C ASP A 304 -13.11 -1.83 -18.69
N ALA A 305 -12.68 -2.35 -17.53
CA ALA A 305 -11.52 -3.22 -17.46
C ALA A 305 -11.71 -4.52 -18.25
N ILE A 306 -12.87 -5.17 -18.16
CA ILE A 306 -13.18 -6.40 -18.93
C ILE A 306 -13.19 -6.09 -20.43
N ARG A 307 -13.85 -5.02 -20.86
CA ARG A 307 -13.88 -4.59 -22.26
C ARG A 307 -12.49 -4.28 -22.80
N ASN A 308 -11.65 -3.66 -21.98
CA ASN A 308 -10.27 -3.35 -22.35
C ASN A 308 -9.45 -4.63 -22.57
N VAL A 309 -9.65 -5.68 -21.75
CA VAL A 309 -9.00 -6.98 -21.96
C VAL A 309 -9.39 -7.57 -23.31
N ASP A 310 -10.70 -7.64 -23.63
CA ASP A 310 -11.17 -8.18 -24.91
C ASP A 310 -10.69 -7.34 -26.10
N THR A 311 -10.75 -6.02 -26.00
CA THR A 311 -10.30 -5.10 -27.06
C THR A 311 -8.80 -5.22 -27.31
N ASN A 312 -7.98 -5.22 -26.25
CA ASN A 312 -6.54 -5.32 -26.35
C ASN A 312 -6.09 -6.69 -26.86
N PHE A 313 -6.82 -7.77 -26.53
CA PHE A 313 -6.59 -9.09 -27.13
C PHE A 313 -6.84 -9.07 -28.64
N ALA A 314 -7.97 -8.52 -29.10
CA ALA A 314 -8.28 -8.40 -30.52
C ALA A 314 -7.24 -7.52 -31.27
N LEU A 315 -6.79 -6.43 -30.66
CA LEU A 315 -5.73 -5.58 -31.19
C LEU A 315 -4.39 -6.31 -31.26
N ALA A 316 -4.03 -7.09 -30.24
CA ALA A 316 -2.81 -7.89 -30.24
C ALA A 316 -2.83 -8.92 -31.38
N GLN A 317 -3.96 -9.60 -31.59
CA GLN A 317 -4.13 -10.57 -32.70
C GLN A 317 -4.05 -9.89 -34.07
N THR A 318 -4.69 -8.72 -34.21
CA THR A 318 -4.65 -7.96 -35.48
C THR A 318 -3.25 -7.45 -35.78
N ASN A 319 -2.54 -6.92 -34.77
CA ASN A 319 -1.16 -6.45 -34.95
C ASN A 319 -0.17 -7.61 -35.19
N PHE A 320 -0.42 -8.79 -34.62
CA PHE A 320 0.33 -10.00 -34.97
C PHE A 320 0.20 -10.34 -36.44
N ASN A 321 -1.04 -10.39 -36.96
CA ASN A 321 -1.29 -10.66 -38.38
C ASN A 321 -0.67 -9.58 -39.28
N ARG A 322 -0.75 -8.29 -38.87
CA ARG A 322 -0.09 -7.17 -39.56
C ARG A 322 1.43 -7.34 -39.61
N ARG A 323 2.05 -7.74 -38.50
CA ARG A 323 3.50 -8.01 -38.44
C ARG A 323 3.89 -9.11 -39.43
N VAL A 324 3.19 -10.25 -39.41
CA VAL A 324 3.45 -11.38 -40.32
C VAL A 324 3.29 -10.96 -41.80
N ALA A 325 2.25 -10.18 -42.10
CA ALA A 325 2.02 -9.66 -43.43
C ALA A 325 3.14 -8.69 -43.90
N ALA A 326 3.58 -7.79 -43.00
CA ALA A 326 4.66 -6.87 -43.28
C ALA A 326 6.01 -7.58 -43.47
N GLU A 327 6.28 -8.64 -42.72
CA GLU A 327 7.46 -9.46 -42.87
C GLU A 327 7.51 -10.14 -44.26
N ARG A 328 6.40 -10.78 -44.67
CA ARG A 328 6.25 -11.38 -46.00
C ARG A 328 6.33 -10.33 -47.10
N GLN A 329 5.83 -9.10 -46.90
CA GLN A 329 5.92 -8.01 -47.85
C GLN A 329 7.38 -7.60 -48.08
N VAL A 330 8.19 -7.47 -47.01
CA VAL A 330 9.59 -7.14 -47.14
C VAL A 330 10.33 -8.23 -47.90
N GLU A 331 10.11 -9.50 -47.60
CA GLU A 331 10.73 -10.63 -48.34
C GLU A 331 10.37 -10.60 -49.81
N ALA A 332 9.12 -10.39 -50.19
CA ALA A 332 8.67 -10.33 -51.56
C ALA A 332 9.26 -9.09 -52.33
N VAL A 333 9.23 -7.92 -51.67
CA VAL A 333 9.77 -6.69 -52.27
C VAL A 333 11.30 -6.76 -52.40
N GLN A 334 11.99 -7.36 -51.44
CA GLN A 334 13.42 -7.60 -51.50
C GLN A 334 13.80 -8.47 -52.71
N ALA A 335 13.08 -9.62 -52.88
CA ALA A 335 13.28 -10.51 -54.03
C ALA A 335 13.00 -9.78 -55.38
N ALA A 336 11.94 -8.97 -55.42
CA ALA A 336 11.59 -8.18 -56.59
C ALA A 336 12.64 -7.05 -56.91
N TYR A 337 13.20 -6.44 -55.86
CA TYR A 337 14.29 -5.46 -55.99
C TYR A 337 15.57 -6.12 -56.50
N ASP A 338 15.93 -7.28 -56.00
CA ASP A 338 17.07 -8.05 -56.48
C ASP A 338 16.91 -8.47 -57.97
N ALA A 339 15.65 -8.74 -58.39
CA ALA A 339 15.28 -8.96 -59.80
C ALA A 339 15.17 -7.66 -60.63
N SER A 340 15.44 -6.47 -60.04
CA SER A 340 15.32 -5.15 -60.69
C SER A 340 13.92 -4.81 -61.20
N THR A 341 12.86 -5.39 -60.64
CA THR A 341 11.46 -5.18 -61.05
C THR A 341 10.75 -4.09 -60.23
N VAL A 342 11.28 -3.74 -59.06
CA VAL A 342 10.77 -2.67 -58.19
C VAL A 342 11.83 -1.65 -57.85
N THR A 343 11.41 -0.46 -57.44
CA THR A 343 12.30 0.67 -57.11
C THR A 343 12.82 0.57 -55.65
N LEU A 344 13.91 1.25 -55.36
CA LEU A 344 14.49 1.37 -54.05
C LEU A 344 13.47 1.94 -53.03
N ASP A 345 12.69 2.94 -53.44
CA ASP A 345 11.64 3.56 -52.59
C ASP A 345 10.67 2.53 -52.03
N GLN A 346 10.24 1.58 -52.86
CA GLN A 346 9.29 0.53 -52.41
C GLN A 346 9.93 -0.39 -51.39
N LEU A 347 11.21 -0.70 -51.54
CA LEU A 347 11.96 -1.50 -50.56
C LEU A 347 12.10 -0.76 -49.22
N LEU A 348 12.52 0.49 -49.26
CA LEU A 348 12.70 1.31 -48.07
C LEU A 348 11.39 1.54 -47.33
N ASP A 349 10.27 1.76 -48.05
CA ASP A 349 8.94 1.88 -47.48
C ASP A 349 8.46 0.56 -46.84
N ALA A 350 8.70 -0.59 -47.48
CA ALA A 350 8.38 -1.89 -46.91
C ALA A 350 9.17 -2.16 -45.62
N GLN A 351 10.46 -1.82 -45.58
CA GLN A 351 11.30 -1.95 -44.34
C GLN A 351 10.81 -1.06 -43.25
N ARG A 352 10.39 0.19 -43.52
CA ARG A 352 9.80 1.10 -42.54
C ARG A 352 8.50 0.52 -41.97
N ARG A 353 7.58 0.05 -42.83
CA ARG A 353 6.33 -0.55 -42.41
C ARG A 353 6.52 -1.81 -41.57
N ARG A 354 7.54 -2.63 -41.85
CA ARG A 354 7.88 -3.79 -41.03
C ARG A 354 8.29 -3.37 -39.61
N ALA A 355 9.23 -2.41 -39.50
CA ALA A 355 9.69 -1.92 -38.22
C ALA A 355 8.53 -1.33 -37.37
N GLU A 356 7.64 -0.57 -38.03
CA GLU A 356 6.42 -0.03 -37.36
C GLU A 356 5.44 -1.12 -36.97
N ALA A 357 5.21 -2.14 -37.81
CA ALA A 357 4.31 -3.24 -37.51
C ALA A 357 4.83 -4.10 -36.36
N GLU A 358 6.15 -4.31 -36.27
CA GLU A 358 6.79 -5.04 -35.19
C GLU A 358 6.68 -4.28 -33.85
N SER A 359 6.98 -2.99 -33.84
CA SER A 359 6.81 -2.12 -32.68
C SER A 359 5.34 -2.08 -32.22
N SER A 360 4.37 -1.96 -33.16
CA SER A 360 2.95 -1.94 -32.88
C SER A 360 2.46 -3.27 -32.27
N TYR A 361 3.00 -4.40 -32.72
CA TYR A 361 2.69 -5.72 -32.18
C TYR A 361 3.16 -5.83 -30.72
N TYR A 362 4.40 -5.48 -30.43
CA TYR A 362 4.92 -5.54 -29.07
C TYR A 362 4.19 -4.56 -28.13
N ARG A 363 3.77 -3.41 -28.63
CA ARG A 363 2.93 -2.49 -27.87
C ARG A 363 1.58 -3.11 -27.54
N ALA A 364 0.91 -3.68 -28.53
CA ALA A 364 -0.42 -4.27 -28.36
C ALA A 364 -0.41 -5.46 -27.38
N ILE A 365 0.64 -6.31 -27.42
CA ILE A 365 0.73 -7.45 -26.50
C ILE A 365 1.04 -6.99 -25.06
N VAL A 366 1.85 -5.96 -24.89
CA VAL A 366 2.11 -5.35 -23.60
C VAL A 366 0.85 -4.69 -23.04
N ASP A 367 0.11 -3.96 -23.85
CA ASP A 367 -1.17 -3.33 -23.43
C ASP A 367 -2.22 -4.38 -23.08
N TYR A 368 -2.23 -5.55 -23.74
CA TYR A 368 -3.07 -6.68 -23.34
C TYR A 368 -2.69 -7.19 -21.94
N ASN A 369 -1.42 -7.45 -21.67
CA ASN A 369 -0.97 -7.92 -20.34
C ASN A 369 -1.22 -6.88 -19.24
N ARG A 370 -1.02 -5.60 -19.54
CA ARG A 370 -1.38 -4.51 -18.61
C ARG A 370 -2.88 -4.44 -18.35
N SER A 371 -3.72 -4.73 -19.35
CA SER A 371 -5.19 -4.77 -19.15
C SER A 371 -5.61 -5.91 -18.24
N ILE A 372 -4.93 -7.07 -18.30
CA ILE A 372 -5.16 -8.20 -17.38
C ILE A 372 -4.82 -7.78 -15.93
N SER A 373 -3.65 -7.19 -15.73
CA SER A 373 -3.23 -6.67 -14.42
C SER A 373 -4.21 -5.61 -13.89
N GLN A 374 -4.64 -4.69 -14.76
CA GLN A 374 -5.63 -3.67 -14.40
C GLN A 374 -6.99 -4.27 -14.02
N LEU A 375 -7.39 -5.35 -14.64
CA LEU A 375 -8.61 -6.07 -14.25
C LEU A 375 -8.46 -6.70 -12.85
N HIS A 376 -7.34 -7.35 -12.57
CA HIS A 376 -7.05 -7.88 -11.23
C HIS A 376 -6.99 -6.75 -10.19
N PHE A 377 -6.49 -5.58 -10.56
CA PHE A 377 -6.50 -4.38 -9.72
C PHE A 377 -7.94 -3.95 -9.38
N ARG A 378 -8.82 -3.83 -10.38
CA ARG A 378 -10.23 -3.44 -10.19
C ARG A 378 -11.05 -4.50 -9.47
N LYS A 379 -10.73 -5.75 -9.67
CA LYS A 379 -11.34 -6.91 -8.97
C LYS A 379 -10.86 -7.02 -7.51
N GLY A 380 -9.77 -6.35 -7.13
CA GLY A 380 -9.17 -6.45 -5.79
C GLY A 380 -8.35 -7.71 -5.55
N SER A 381 -8.01 -8.46 -6.60
CA SER A 381 -7.23 -9.71 -6.56
C SER A 381 -5.77 -9.54 -7.01
N LEU A 382 -5.30 -8.31 -7.26
CA LEU A 382 -3.96 -8.06 -7.78
C LEU A 382 -2.85 -8.57 -6.86
N LEU A 383 -2.99 -8.38 -5.56
CA LEU A 383 -1.99 -8.83 -4.58
C LEU A 383 -1.88 -10.36 -4.58
N GLU A 384 -3.01 -11.05 -4.59
CA GLU A 384 -3.07 -12.51 -4.65
C GLU A 384 -2.51 -13.04 -5.98
N TYR A 385 -2.85 -12.39 -7.10
CA TYR A 385 -2.33 -12.70 -8.43
C TYR A 385 -0.80 -12.60 -8.50
N ASN A 386 -0.21 -11.58 -7.86
CA ASN A 386 1.24 -11.40 -7.77
C ASN A 386 1.89 -12.14 -6.60
N GLY A 387 1.15 -12.97 -5.83
CA GLY A 387 1.68 -13.70 -4.68
C GLY A 387 2.14 -12.82 -3.52
N VAL A 388 1.60 -11.60 -3.42
CA VAL A 388 1.91 -10.64 -2.34
C VAL A 388 0.89 -10.81 -1.23
N PHE A 389 1.37 -11.17 -0.04
CA PHE A 389 0.54 -11.33 1.15
C PHE A 389 0.93 -10.30 2.19
N LEU A 390 -0.05 -9.49 2.61
CA LEU A 390 0.14 -8.50 3.66
C LEU A 390 0.16 -9.18 5.03
N ALA A 391 1.06 -8.72 5.89
CA ALA A 391 1.12 -9.15 7.28
C ALA A 391 0.14 -8.36 8.16
N GLU A 392 -0.13 -7.14 7.77
CA GLU A 392 -1.02 -6.20 8.40
C GLU A 392 -2.45 -6.43 7.88
N GLY A 393 -3.38 -6.72 8.80
CA GLY A 393 -4.77 -6.95 8.41
C GLY A 393 -5.50 -7.86 9.38
N PRO A 394 -6.75 -8.24 9.11
CA PRO A 394 -7.51 -9.21 9.89
C PRO A 394 -7.04 -10.64 9.57
N TRP A 395 -5.75 -10.87 9.60
CA TRP A 395 -5.13 -12.16 9.28
C TRP A 395 -5.20 -13.13 10.45
N PRO A 396 -5.19 -14.44 10.20
CA PRO A 396 -5.02 -15.42 11.26
C PRO A 396 -3.77 -15.09 12.08
N GLY A 397 -3.85 -15.17 13.41
CA GLY A 397 -2.78 -14.78 14.34
C GLY A 397 -1.41 -15.41 14.02
N LYS A 398 -1.40 -16.64 13.47
CA LYS A 398 -0.18 -17.31 13.02
C LYS A 398 0.52 -16.59 11.85
N ALA A 399 -0.25 -16.15 10.84
CA ALA A 399 0.32 -15.42 9.70
C ALA A 399 0.89 -14.07 10.15
N TYR A 400 0.20 -13.36 11.04
CA TYR A 400 0.69 -12.13 11.65
C TYR A 400 1.99 -12.36 12.44
N PHE A 401 2.03 -13.42 13.26
CA PHE A 401 3.22 -13.77 14.03
C PHE A 401 4.42 -14.13 13.12
N ASP A 402 4.20 -14.92 12.08
CA ASP A 402 5.24 -15.30 11.13
C ASP A 402 5.76 -14.09 10.32
N ALA A 403 4.86 -13.19 9.92
CA ALA A 403 5.24 -11.96 9.23
C ALA A 403 6.06 -11.04 10.14
N HIS A 404 5.66 -10.88 11.41
CA HIS A 404 6.40 -10.09 12.39
C HIS A 404 7.79 -10.69 12.66
N ARG A 405 7.90 -12.01 12.77
CA ARG A 405 9.18 -12.71 12.92
C ARG A 405 10.09 -12.49 11.71
N ARG A 406 9.57 -12.59 10.49
CA ARG A 406 10.32 -12.33 9.25
C ARG A 406 10.74 -10.88 9.11
N ALA A 407 9.88 -9.94 9.52
CA ALA A 407 10.23 -8.52 9.55
C ALA A 407 11.40 -8.27 10.51
N ARG A 408 11.36 -8.83 11.71
CA ARG A 408 12.46 -8.74 12.67
C ARG A 408 13.76 -9.34 12.15
N GLN A 409 13.72 -10.45 11.42
CA GLN A 409 14.92 -11.07 10.83
C GLN A 409 15.58 -10.19 9.76
N ARG A 410 14.82 -9.35 9.08
CA ARG A 410 15.29 -8.43 8.04
C ARG A 410 15.60 -7.05 8.57
N ASP A 411 15.07 -6.69 9.72
CA ASP A 411 15.24 -5.38 10.30
C ASP A 411 16.59 -5.26 11.01
N ALA A 412 17.47 -4.43 10.46
CA ALA A 412 18.74 -4.09 11.10
C ALA A 412 18.55 -3.41 12.47
N SER A 413 17.35 -2.89 12.76
CA SER A 413 17.01 -2.28 14.03
C SER A 413 17.03 -3.25 15.22
N LEU A 414 17.00 -4.56 14.99
CA LEU A 414 17.22 -5.55 16.05
C LEU A 414 18.56 -5.39 16.80
N TYR A 415 19.53 -4.75 16.16
CA TYR A 415 20.84 -4.47 16.73
C TYR A 415 20.97 -3.04 17.28
N LEU A 416 19.90 -2.25 17.22
CA LEU A 416 19.84 -0.89 17.70
C LEU A 416 18.93 -0.82 18.92
N ASP A 417 19.47 -0.34 20.03
CA ASP A 417 18.67 -0.06 21.22
C ASP A 417 17.92 1.27 21.06
N TYR A 418 16.68 1.16 20.59
CA TYR A 418 15.81 2.33 20.42
C TYR A 418 15.34 2.95 21.75
N GLY A 419 15.56 2.28 22.87
CA GLY A 419 15.21 2.81 24.18
C GLY A 419 16.13 3.92 24.66
N LEU A 420 17.39 3.90 24.24
CA LEU A 420 18.44 4.80 24.72
C LEU A 420 18.97 5.75 23.64
N SER A 421 18.86 5.43 22.38
CA SER A 421 19.36 6.28 21.30
C SER A 421 18.43 6.27 20.07
N ARG A 422 18.25 7.45 19.48
CA ARG A 422 17.62 7.54 18.16
C ARG A 422 18.66 7.18 17.13
N PRO A 423 18.41 6.18 16.25
CA PRO A 423 19.34 5.85 15.18
C PRO A 423 19.48 7.05 14.23
N ALA A 424 20.70 7.34 13.82
CA ALA A 424 20.99 8.39 12.85
C ALA A 424 20.42 8.04 11.45
N VAL A 425 20.08 6.77 11.20
CA VAL A 425 19.53 6.28 9.93
C VAL A 425 18.19 5.60 10.20
N PHE A 426 17.11 6.19 9.71
CA PHE A 426 15.74 5.67 9.86
C PHE A 426 15.31 4.67 8.79
N SER A 427 16.02 4.62 7.69
CA SER A 427 15.72 3.70 6.60
C SER A 427 17.04 3.19 6.02
N ARG A 428 17.29 1.93 6.20
CA ARG A 428 18.17 1.17 5.34
C ARG A 428 17.29 0.44 4.33
N GLY A 429 16.67 1.21 3.44
CA GLY A 429 16.05 0.61 2.28
C GLY A 429 17.03 -0.29 1.57
N ALA A 430 16.60 -1.07 0.59
CA ALA A 430 17.40 -1.96 -0.24
C ALA A 430 18.47 -1.23 -1.10
N ILE A 431 18.83 0.01 -0.72
CA ILE A 431 19.92 0.75 -1.31
C ILE A 431 21.22 0.12 -0.83
N THR A 432 21.72 -0.82 -1.60
CA THR A 432 23.13 -1.20 -1.53
C THR A 432 23.94 0.00 -2.03
N GLN A 433 24.26 0.92 -1.14
CA GLN A 433 25.33 1.87 -1.41
C GLN A 433 26.60 1.01 -1.52
N ASN A 434 27.20 1.02 -2.71
CA ASN A 434 28.57 0.51 -2.86
C ASN A 434 29.45 1.36 -1.95
N PHE A 435 29.95 0.78 -0.88
CA PHE A 435 30.87 1.43 0.05
C PHE A 435 32.20 1.82 -0.60
N GLU A 436 32.45 1.43 -1.83
CA GLU A 436 33.61 1.84 -2.63
C GLU A 436 33.62 3.31 -3.05
N SER A 437 32.47 4.00 -2.98
CA SER A 437 32.38 5.46 -3.31
C SER A 437 32.50 6.38 -2.10
N LEU A 438 32.45 5.87 -0.89
CA LEU A 438 32.77 6.59 0.34
C LEU A 438 34.23 6.33 0.63
N GLY A 439 35.05 7.34 0.42
CA GLY A 439 36.52 7.32 0.49
C GLY A 439 37.13 6.36 1.49
N ALA A 440 38.35 5.93 1.22
CA ALA A 440 39.15 4.86 1.81
C ALA A 440 39.31 4.82 3.34
N ASP A 441 38.55 5.61 4.11
CA ASP A 441 38.64 5.69 5.58
C ASP A 441 37.52 4.96 6.34
N ALA A 442 36.53 4.37 5.64
CA ALA A 442 35.54 3.52 6.29
C ALA A 442 36.12 2.12 6.52
N ARG A 443 36.85 1.92 7.61
CA ARG A 443 37.24 0.59 8.06
C ARG A 443 35.98 -0.24 8.25
N PRO A 444 35.89 -1.44 7.62
CA PRO A 444 34.81 -2.35 7.90
C PRO A 444 34.85 -2.68 9.40
N VAL A 445 33.73 -2.47 10.09
CA VAL A 445 33.56 -2.96 11.47
C VAL A 445 33.69 -4.47 11.40
N GLN A 446 34.85 -4.98 11.79
CA GLN A 446 35.04 -6.41 12.01
C GLN A 446 34.12 -6.79 13.17
N LEU A 447 33.07 -7.50 12.87
CA LEU A 447 32.29 -8.23 13.86
C LEU A 447 33.27 -9.16 14.61
N PRO A 448 33.24 -9.21 15.94
CA PRO A 448 34.07 -10.14 16.69
C PRO A 448 33.78 -11.55 16.18
N PRO A 449 34.83 -12.41 16.06
CA PRO A 449 34.64 -13.78 15.61
C PRO A 449 33.65 -14.46 16.55
N ARG A 450 32.62 -15.02 15.95
CA ARG A 450 31.59 -15.80 16.64
C ARG A 450 32.30 -17.06 17.15
N ASP A 451 32.45 -17.18 18.44
CA ASP A 451 32.95 -18.38 19.07
C ASP A 451 32.05 -19.57 18.65
N PRO A 452 32.62 -20.63 18.06
CA PRO A 452 31.85 -21.80 17.63
C PRO A 452 31.35 -22.67 18.80
N ALA A 453 31.63 -22.28 20.06
CA ALA A 453 31.39 -23.14 21.24
C ALA A 453 30.02 -22.90 21.94
N THR A 454 29.16 -22.00 21.47
CA THR A 454 27.82 -21.82 22.07
C THR A 454 26.71 -22.16 21.07
N ARG A 455 26.79 -23.39 20.54
CA ARG A 455 25.63 -24.04 19.95
C ARG A 455 24.97 -24.90 21.04
N GLU A 456 24.41 -24.26 22.04
CA GLU A 456 23.34 -24.88 22.83
C GLU A 456 22.12 -24.95 21.95
N GLU A 457 21.81 -26.13 21.43
CA GLU A 457 20.48 -26.45 20.93
C GLU A 457 19.53 -26.20 22.09
N PRO A 458 18.46 -25.39 21.90
CA PRO A 458 17.43 -25.27 22.92
C PRO A 458 16.78 -26.66 23.05
N THR A 459 17.09 -27.35 24.11
CA THR A 459 16.36 -28.52 24.60
C THR A 459 14.91 -28.14 24.62
N ALA A 460 14.04 -28.96 24.01
CA ALA A 460 12.61 -28.78 23.95
C ALA A 460 12.05 -28.71 25.38
N GLU A 461 11.97 -27.51 25.94
CA GLU A 461 11.36 -27.26 27.24
C GLU A 461 9.84 -27.24 27.02
N GLN A 462 9.25 -28.20 27.69
CA GLN A 462 7.84 -28.57 27.66
C GLN A 462 6.96 -27.35 27.93
N LEU A 463 6.14 -27.01 26.95
CA LEU A 463 5.00 -26.09 27.15
C LEU A 463 4.06 -26.69 28.22
N PRO A 464 3.53 -25.91 29.15
CA PRO A 464 2.61 -26.39 30.16
C PRO A 464 1.36 -26.97 29.48
N VAL A 465 1.12 -28.24 29.76
CA VAL A 465 -0.07 -28.98 29.32
C VAL A 465 -1.29 -28.41 30.02
N ASN A 466 -2.24 -27.92 29.24
CA ASN A 466 -3.55 -27.52 29.71
C ASN A 466 -4.36 -28.78 30.10
N PRO A 467 -4.80 -28.94 31.32
CA PRO A 467 -5.54 -30.13 31.75
C PRO A 467 -7.01 -30.04 31.29
N GLY A 468 -7.33 -30.73 30.20
CA GLY A 468 -8.71 -30.81 29.75
C GLY A 468 -8.96 -31.36 28.37
N SER A 469 -8.27 -32.43 27.97
CA SER A 469 -8.71 -33.21 26.80
C SER A 469 -8.63 -34.70 27.12
N PRO A 470 -9.71 -35.49 26.92
CA PRO A 470 -9.69 -36.91 27.17
C PRO A 470 -8.87 -37.66 26.12
N SER A 471 -8.05 -38.59 26.63
CA SER A 471 -7.29 -39.55 25.85
C SER A 471 -8.18 -40.44 25.00
N SER A 472 -7.90 -40.60 23.71
CA SER A 472 -8.38 -41.72 22.92
C SER A 472 -7.24 -42.36 22.16
N GLY A 473 -7.16 -43.64 22.35
CA GLY A 473 -6.17 -44.59 21.97
C GLY A 473 -5.99 -44.84 20.46
N SER A 474 -4.99 -45.56 20.30
CA SER A 474 -4.18 -46.13 19.19
C SER A 474 -4.89 -46.75 17.98
N PRO A 475 -4.09 -47.29 17.04
CA PRO A 475 -4.12 -46.89 15.63
C PRO A 475 -4.67 -48.00 14.72
N GLY A 476 -5.04 -47.61 13.50
CA GLY A 476 -5.20 -48.56 12.42
C GLY A 476 -6.54 -48.55 11.75
N ALA A 477 -6.65 -47.85 10.64
CA ALA A 477 -7.44 -48.26 9.49
C ALA A 477 -7.16 -47.28 8.30
N SER A 478 -6.82 -47.86 7.18
CA SER A 478 -6.64 -47.23 5.86
C SER A 478 -7.91 -46.46 5.43
N PRO A 479 -7.79 -45.36 4.68
CA PRO A 479 -8.94 -44.63 4.18
C PRO A 479 -9.63 -45.39 3.04
N ALA A 480 -10.94 -45.55 3.15
CA ALA A 480 -11.82 -46.07 2.12
C ALA A 480 -12.00 -45.09 0.97
N PRO A 481 -12.29 -45.55 -0.26
CA PRO A 481 -12.37 -44.71 -1.45
C PRO A 481 -13.60 -43.81 -1.46
N ILE A 482 -13.39 -42.58 -1.93
CA ILE A 482 -14.40 -41.53 -2.08
C ILE A 482 -15.43 -41.99 -3.13
N ARG A 483 -16.69 -42.12 -2.70
CA ARG A 483 -17.84 -42.31 -3.60
C ARG A 483 -18.06 -41.04 -4.43
N GLN A 484 -18.16 -41.24 -5.74
CA GLN A 484 -18.63 -40.21 -6.68
C GLN A 484 -20.12 -39.93 -6.44
N PRO A 485 -20.59 -38.68 -6.53
CA PRO A 485 -22.00 -38.36 -6.44
C PRO A 485 -22.73 -38.82 -7.70
N GLU A 486 -23.85 -39.53 -7.50
CA GLU A 486 -24.79 -39.94 -8.51
C GLU A 486 -25.38 -38.76 -9.28
N LEU A 487 -25.36 -38.87 -10.59
CA LEU A 487 -26.03 -37.95 -11.53
C LEU A 487 -27.56 -38.09 -11.39
N LEU A 488 -28.23 -37.00 -11.04
CA LEU A 488 -29.70 -36.89 -11.10
C LEU A 488 -30.21 -36.97 -12.55
N PRO A 489 -31.33 -37.62 -12.81
CA PRO A 489 -31.87 -37.78 -14.16
C PRO A 489 -32.48 -36.48 -14.70
N THR A 490 -32.22 -36.22 -15.97
CA THR A 490 -32.84 -35.15 -16.77
C THR A 490 -34.36 -35.30 -16.87
N PRO A 491 -35.15 -34.22 -16.72
CA PRO A 491 -36.59 -34.29 -17.00
C PRO A 491 -36.86 -34.32 -18.50
N GLY A 492 -37.65 -35.31 -18.88
CA GLY A 492 -38.05 -35.59 -20.26
C GLY A 492 -38.87 -34.47 -20.91
N THR A 493 -38.61 -34.27 -22.17
CA THR A 493 -39.43 -33.57 -23.15
C THR A 493 -40.82 -34.16 -23.24
N ARG A 494 -41.85 -33.38 -22.93
CA ARG A 494 -43.24 -33.67 -23.38
C ARG A 494 -43.49 -32.90 -24.67
N SER A 495 -43.60 -33.66 -25.76
CA SER A 495 -44.31 -33.31 -26.99
C SER A 495 -45.81 -33.50 -26.76
N GLY A 496 -46.64 -32.61 -27.29
CA GLY A 496 -48.05 -32.88 -27.38
C GLY A 496 -48.90 -31.66 -27.67
N THR A 497 -49.28 -31.57 -28.94
CA THR A 497 -50.46 -30.92 -29.57
C THR A 497 -50.78 -29.50 -29.24
#